data_394082ed93e2037cf9616f5a4e532416
#
_entry.id   394082ed93e2037cf9616f5a4e532416
#
_cell.length_a   1.000
_cell.length_b   1.000
_cell.length_c   1.000
_cell.angle_alpha   90.00
_cell.angle_beta   90.00
_cell.angle_gamma   90.00
#
_symmetry.space_group_name_H-M   'P 1'
#
loop_
_entity.id
_entity.type
_entity.pdbx_description
1 polymer ?
#
loop_
_entity_poly.entity_id
_entity_poly.type
_entity_poly.pdbx_seq_one_letter_code
_entity_poly.pdbx_strand_id
1 'polypeptide(L)'
;NEAYDTLKNSNKRQEYDTMRKFGSTMGGQGSGFRFTSGNFDEFFGGDFFEEFMSGVSGRGRRYRQRPSQNRDVRLSLTLSIKEVIKASERTLSFRLPSGRDEVVQIKIPAGVQSGVTFRYTNMGDDTDQNLPRGNLLIKVNVLDSDGFTRKQNDLYTDKTIDAFQAMRGC
;
A
#
# COMPACT_ATOMS: atom_id res chain seq x y z
N ASN A 1 15.53 -36.57 -13.96
CA ASN A 1 14.28 -37.04 -14.56
C ASN A 1 13.39 -35.95 -15.18
N GLU A 2 13.81 -34.68 -15.12
CA GLU A 2 13.12 -33.52 -15.70
C GLU A 2 12.90 -33.67 -17.22
N ALA A 3 13.87 -34.20 -17.92
CA ALA A 3 13.77 -34.45 -19.37
C ALA A 3 12.66 -35.45 -19.71
N TYR A 4 12.45 -36.46 -18.88
CA TYR A 4 11.38 -37.44 -19.06
C TYR A 4 9.99 -36.82 -18.83
N ASP A 5 9.84 -35.98 -17.81
CA ASP A 5 8.57 -35.32 -17.49
C ASP A 5 8.17 -34.30 -18.54
N THR A 6 9.15 -33.64 -19.15
CA THR A 6 8.92 -32.70 -20.26
C THR A 6 8.53 -33.46 -21.54
N LEU A 7 9.16 -34.58 -21.85
CA LEU A 7 8.92 -35.33 -23.06
C LEU A 7 7.68 -36.23 -23.01
N LYS A 8 7.27 -36.68 -21.81
CA LYS A 8 6.08 -37.52 -21.59
C LYS A 8 4.80 -36.76 -21.85
N ASN A 9 4.76 -35.47 -21.57
CA ASN A 9 3.57 -34.64 -21.70
C ASN A 9 3.62 -33.84 -23.01
N SER A 10 2.68 -34.12 -23.96
CA SER A 10 2.64 -33.51 -25.27
C SER A 10 2.52 -31.99 -25.21
N ASN A 11 1.82 -31.46 -24.23
CA ASN A 11 1.66 -30.01 -24.04
C ASN A 11 2.99 -29.37 -23.61
N LYS A 12 3.67 -29.95 -22.61
CA LYS A 12 4.99 -29.49 -22.15
C LYS A 12 6.05 -29.55 -23.25
N ARG A 13 5.94 -30.56 -24.13
CA ARG A 13 6.84 -30.69 -25.27
C ARG A 13 6.60 -29.59 -26.32
N GLN A 14 5.35 -29.29 -26.66
CA GLN A 14 5.03 -28.21 -27.58
C GLN A 14 5.45 -26.83 -27.04
N GLU A 15 5.28 -26.63 -25.76
CA GLU A 15 5.70 -25.42 -25.06
C GLU A 15 7.24 -25.23 -25.12
N TYR A 16 7.99 -26.29 -24.84
CA TYR A 16 9.44 -26.30 -24.94
C TYR A 16 9.92 -26.01 -26.37
N ASP A 17 9.31 -26.66 -27.39
CA ASP A 17 9.67 -26.48 -28.79
C ASP A 17 9.36 -25.06 -29.27
N THR A 18 8.28 -24.45 -28.82
CA THR A 18 7.90 -23.06 -29.13
C THR A 18 8.89 -22.09 -28.53
N MET A 19 9.30 -22.33 -27.29
CA MET A 19 10.26 -21.51 -26.58
C MET A 19 11.65 -21.58 -27.22
N ARG A 20 12.07 -22.75 -27.66
CA ARG A 20 13.34 -22.95 -28.38
C ARG A 20 13.37 -22.25 -29.72
N LYS A 21 12.27 -22.31 -30.48
CA LYS A 21 12.13 -21.59 -31.77
C LYS A 21 12.17 -20.08 -31.55
N PHE A 22 11.52 -19.58 -30.52
CA PHE A 22 11.46 -18.15 -30.22
C PHE A 22 12.79 -17.60 -29.71
N GLY A 23 13.46 -18.33 -28.81
CA GLY A 23 14.79 -17.96 -28.30
C GLY A 23 15.86 -17.91 -29.41
N SER A 24 15.73 -18.73 -30.45
CA SER A 24 16.62 -18.73 -31.61
C SER A 24 16.35 -17.56 -32.57
N THR A 25 15.12 -17.04 -32.63
CA THR A 25 14.76 -15.96 -33.58
C THR A 25 15.06 -14.58 -33.01
N MET A 26 15.18 -14.44 -31.68
CA MET A 26 15.43 -13.17 -30.98
C MET A 26 16.90 -13.02 -30.53
N GLY A 27 17.84 -13.71 -31.17
CA GLY A 27 19.28 -13.66 -30.96
C GLY A 27 19.91 -12.36 -31.47
N GLY A 28 19.42 -11.21 -31.03
CA GLY A 28 19.96 -9.88 -31.27
C GLY A 28 20.03 -9.09 -29.95
N GLN A 29 21.24 -9.09 -29.36
CA GLN A 29 21.72 -8.07 -28.43
C GLN A 29 20.92 -7.81 -27.15
N GLY A 30 21.24 -8.49 -26.06
CA GLY A 30 21.21 -7.82 -24.75
C GLY A 30 20.25 -8.28 -23.70
N SER A 31 19.72 -9.49 -23.73
CA SER A 31 19.10 -10.04 -22.51
C SER A 31 19.37 -11.53 -22.41
N GLY A 32 20.54 -11.85 -21.87
CA GLY A 32 20.94 -13.23 -21.56
C GLY A 32 20.07 -13.78 -20.44
N PHE A 33 18.94 -14.38 -20.77
CA PHE A 33 18.25 -15.29 -19.87
C PHE A 33 19.13 -16.53 -19.69
N ARG A 34 19.96 -16.53 -18.65
CA ARG A 34 20.66 -17.72 -18.19
C ARG A 34 19.62 -18.66 -17.58
N PHE A 35 19.30 -19.68 -18.31
CA PHE A 35 18.56 -20.82 -17.81
C PHE A 35 19.41 -21.51 -16.74
N THR A 36 19.12 -21.25 -15.48
CA THR A 36 19.71 -21.99 -14.37
C THR A 36 18.76 -23.13 -14.02
N SER A 37 19.25 -24.34 -14.09
CA SER A 37 18.57 -25.64 -14.00
C SER A 37 17.81 -25.91 -12.67
N GLY A 38 17.42 -24.92 -11.91
CA GLY A 38 16.82 -25.13 -10.59
C GLY A 38 15.36 -24.75 -10.42
N ASN A 39 14.76 -24.01 -11.35
CA ASN A 39 13.43 -23.43 -11.14
C ASN A 39 12.47 -23.66 -12.32
N PHE A 40 12.57 -24.81 -12.96
CA PHE A 40 11.75 -25.14 -14.12
C PHE A 40 10.24 -25.25 -13.78
N ASP A 41 9.92 -25.85 -12.63
CA ASP A 41 8.54 -26.01 -12.17
C ASP A 41 7.90 -24.69 -11.75
N GLU A 42 8.68 -23.76 -11.19
CA GLU A 42 8.21 -22.45 -10.77
C GLU A 42 7.98 -21.52 -11.98
N PHE A 43 8.74 -21.74 -13.05
CA PHE A 43 8.61 -21.00 -14.31
C PHE A 43 7.46 -21.53 -15.19
N PHE A 44 7.19 -22.84 -15.18
CA PHE A 44 6.16 -23.48 -15.98
C PHE A 44 4.83 -23.72 -15.25
N GLY A 45 4.80 -23.61 -13.95
CA GLY A 45 3.63 -23.92 -13.12
C GLY A 45 2.72 -22.76 -12.77
N GLY A 46 2.97 -21.56 -13.23
CA GLY A 46 2.23 -20.40 -12.77
C GLY A 46 1.81 -19.42 -13.86
N ASP A 47 1.02 -18.46 -13.45
CA ASP A 47 0.48 -17.31 -14.22
C ASP A 47 1.54 -16.53 -15.02
N PHE A 48 2.84 -16.77 -14.75
CA PHE A 48 3.95 -16.10 -15.42
C PHE A 48 4.08 -16.49 -16.90
N PHE A 49 3.77 -17.75 -17.25
CA PHE A 49 3.83 -18.20 -18.65
C PHE A 49 2.69 -17.59 -19.48
N GLU A 50 1.47 -17.53 -18.94
CA GLU A 50 0.36 -16.85 -19.59
C GLU A 50 0.65 -15.34 -19.75
N GLU A 51 1.27 -14.73 -18.76
CA GLU A 51 1.67 -13.34 -18.79
C GLU A 51 2.76 -13.07 -19.84
N PHE A 52 3.72 -13.96 -19.98
CA PHE A 52 4.78 -13.90 -20.98
C PHE A 52 4.23 -14.10 -22.39
N MET A 53 3.40 -15.12 -22.63
CA MET A 53 2.82 -15.40 -23.94
C MET A 53 1.86 -14.29 -24.40
N SER A 54 1.12 -13.70 -23.49
CA SER A 54 0.26 -12.54 -23.80
C SER A 54 1.08 -11.29 -24.16
N GLY A 55 2.29 -11.16 -23.60
CA GLY A 55 3.23 -10.08 -23.92
C GLY A 55 3.91 -10.23 -25.29
N VAL A 56 4.21 -11.46 -25.69
CA VAL A 56 4.92 -11.79 -26.94
C VAL A 56 3.98 -11.85 -28.14
N SER A 57 2.71 -12.20 -27.94
CA SER A 57 1.71 -12.31 -29.03
C SER A 57 1.20 -10.96 -29.57
N GLY A 58 1.93 -9.86 -29.39
CA GLY A 58 1.68 -8.60 -30.09
C GLY A 58 0.33 -7.94 -29.82
N ARG A 59 -0.49 -8.49 -28.94
CA ARG A 59 -1.66 -7.79 -28.41
C ARG A 59 -1.16 -6.93 -27.29
N GLY A 60 -0.81 -5.69 -27.66
CA GLY A 60 -0.39 -4.66 -26.75
C GLY A 60 -1.18 -4.76 -25.45
N ARG A 61 -0.48 -4.98 -24.35
CA ARG A 61 -1.04 -4.66 -23.05
C ARG A 61 -1.67 -3.30 -23.22
N ARG A 62 -2.98 -3.23 -23.33
CA ARG A 62 -3.68 -2.01 -23.00
C ARG A 62 -3.31 -1.80 -21.54
N TYR A 63 -2.21 -1.06 -21.31
CA TYR A 63 -2.04 -0.38 -20.06
C TYR A 63 -3.41 0.21 -19.80
N ARG A 64 -4.17 -0.37 -18.88
CA ARG A 64 -5.30 0.33 -18.32
C ARG A 64 -4.66 1.56 -17.73
N GLN A 65 -4.56 2.62 -18.54
CA GLN A 65 -4.24 3.93 -18.01
C GLN A 65 -5.20 4.08 -16.85
N ARG A 66 -4.67 4.01 -15.63
CA ARG A 66 -5.45 4.44 -14.47
C ARG A 66 -5.97 5.79 -14.89
N PRO A 67 -7.30 6.01 -14.84
CA PRO A 67 -7.83 7.29 -15.23
C PRO A 67 -6.99 8.34 -14.53
N SER A 68 -6.35 9.20 -15.29
CA SER A 68 -5.56 10.28 -14.76
C SER A 68 -6.49 11.09 -13.86
N GLN A 69 -6.15 11.18 -12.61
CA GLN A 69 -6.87 11.98 -11.62
C GLN A 69 -5.90 13.00 -11.04
N ASN A 70 -6.43 14.06 -10.46
CA ASN A 70 -5.65 15.03 -9.73
C ASN A 70 -4.88 14.36 -8.57
N ARG A 71 -3.86 15.02 -8.07
CA ARG A 71 -2.97 14.50 -7.02
C ARG A 71 -3.71 14.34 -5.68
N ASP A 72 -3.30 13.33 -4.93
CA ASP A 72 -3.77 13.17 -3.55
C ASP A 72 -3.09 14.20 -2.64
N VAL A 73 -3.88 14.82 -1.78
CA VAL A 73 -3.39 15.73 -0.72
C VAL A 73 -3.15 14.93 0.54
N ARG A 74 -2.02 15.16 1.19
CA ARG A 74 -1.63 14.47 2.43
C ARG A 74 -1.54 15.47 3.56
N LEU A 75 -2.25 15.19 4.65
CA LEU A 75 -2.22 15.97 5.88
C LEU A 75 -1.77 15.09 7.05
N SER A 76 -1.14 15.72 8.04
CA SER A 76 -0.81 15.08 9.32
C SER A 76 -1.68 15.71 10.40
N LEU A 77 -2.39 14.89 11.15
CA LEU A 77 -3.18 15.29 12.30
C LEU A 77 -2.54 14.75 13.57
N THR A 78 -2.15 15.65 14.44
CA THR A 78 -1.59 15.30 15.75
C THR A 78 -2.69 15.35 16.80
N LEU A 79 -2.82 14.26 17.56
CA LEU A 79 -3.81 14.10 18.62
C LEU A 79 -3.12 13.75 19.94
N SER A 80 -3.69 14.18 21.04
CA SER A 80 -3.29 13.73 22.38
C SER A 80 -3.95 12.40 22.72
N ILE A 81 -3.39 11.66 23.70
CA ILE A 81 -3.99 10.42 24.21
C ILE A 81 -5.43 10.68 24.66
N LYS A 82 -5.71 11.78 25.35
CA LYS A 82 -7.06 12.12 25.84
C LYS A 82 -8.09 12.25 24.72
N GLU A 83 -7.68 12.78 23.57
CA GLU A 83 -8.55 12.97 22.42
C GLU A 83 -8.87 11.67 21.69
N VAL A 84 -8.02 10.64 21.89
CA VAL A 84 -8.17 9.34 21.24
C VAL A 84 -8.95 8.34 22.10
N ILE A 85 -9.08 8.57 23.40
CA ILE A 85 -9.84 7.69 24.31
C ILE A 85 -11.31 7.61 23.91
N LYS A 86 -11.88 8.73 23.46
CA LYS A 86 -13.29 8.82 23.04
C LYS A 86 -13.38 9.15 21.55
N ALA A 87 -14.42 8.63 20.90
CA ALA A 87 -14.71 9.04 19.54
C ALA A 87 -14.97 10.56 19.51
N SER A 88 -14.36 11.25 18.57
CA SER A 88 -14.45 12.68 18.42
C SER A 88 -14.59 13.09 16.95
N GLU A 89 -15.23 14.24 16.74
CA GLU A 89 -15.28 14.86 15.41
C GLU A 89 -14.37 16.08 15.41
N ARG A 90 -13.62 16.24 14.34
CA ARG A 90 -12.73 17.39 14.16
C ARG A 90 -12.96 18.04 12.83
N THR A 91 -12.99 19.34 12.83
CA THR A 91 -13.05 20.16 11.62
C THR A 91 -11.63 20.61 11.29
N LEU A 92 -11.14 20.25 10.09
CA LEU A 92 -9.84 20.66 9.59
C LEU A 92 -10.05 21.64 8.44
N SER A 93 -9.34 22.76 8.50
CA SER A 93 -9.22 23.70 7.41
C SER A 93 -7.81 23.60 6.83
N PHE A 94 -7.70 23.49 5.52
CA PHE A 94 -6.43 23.41 4.82
C PHE A 94 -6.54 24.06 3.45
N ARG A 95 -5.40 24.46 2.91
CA ARG A 95 -5.31 25.06 1.60
C ARG A 95 -4.90 24.00 0.56
N LEU A 96 -5.69 23.92 -0.49
CA LEU A 96 -5.40 23.06 -1.63
C LEU A 96 -4.25 23.65 -2.48
N PRO A 97 -3.53 22.79 -3.27
CA PRO A 97 -2.55 23.26 -4.24
C PRO A 97 -3.11 24.27 -5.25
N SER A 98 -4.41 24.17 -5.57
CA SER A 98 -5.12 25.14 -6.41
C SER A 98 -5.28 26.53 -5.77
N GLY A 99 -4.90 26.70 -4.49
CA GLY A 99 -5.05 27.95 -3.73
C GLY A 99 -6.38 28.13 -3.03
N ARG A 100 -7.30 27.19 -3.18
CA ARG A 100 -8.63 27.20 -2.53
C ARG A 100 -8.51 26.70 -1.10
N ASP A 101 -9.20 27.36 -0.17
CA ASP A 101 -9.34 26.88 1.20
C ASP A 101 -10.50 25.89 1.29
N GLU A 102 -10.25 24.76 1.92
CA GLU A 102 -11.27 23.71 2.10
C GLU A 102 -11.39 23.34 3.57
N VAL A 103 -12.63 23.02 3.98
CA VAL A 103 -12.97 22.64 5.34
C VAL A 103 -13.60 21.26 5.31
N VAL A 104 -13.00 20.33 6.04
CA VAL A 104 -13.45 18.92 6.09
C VAL A 104 -13.70 18.52 7.52
N GLN A 105 -14.86 17.93 7.77
CA GLN A 105 -15.18 17.32 9.06
C GLN A 105 -14.77 15.86 9.03
N ILE A 106 -13.92 15.47 9.95
CA ILE A 106 -13.42 14.11 10.09
C ILE A 106 -13.93 13.45 11.36
N LYS A 107 -14.25 12.18 11.28
CA LYS A 107 -14.63 11.35 12.42
C LYS A 107 -13.45 10.51 12.85
N ILE A 108 -13.02 10.67 14.09
CA ILE A 108 -11.92 9.95 14.68
C ILE A 108 -12.53 8.90 15.61
N PRO A 109 -12.38 7.60 15.31
CA PRO A 109 -12.88 6.55 16.18
C PRO A 109 -12.06 6.50 17.49
N ALA A 110 -12.69 6.02 18.56
CA ALA A 110 -12.00 5.80 19.81
C ALA A 110 -10.88 4.77 19.63
N GLY A 111 -9.76 4.96 20.32
CA GLY A 111 -8.63 4.05 20.32
C GLY A 111 -7.78 4.07 19.05
N VAL A 112 -7.94 5.05 18.15
CA VAL A 112 -7.14 5.13 16.91
C VAL A 112 -5.65 5.04 17.23
N GLN A 113 -4.91 4.28 16.43
CA GLN A 113 -3.47 4.09 16.61
C GLN A 113 -2.68 5.16 15.85
N SER A 114 -1.49 5.48 16.36
CA SER A 114 -0.55 6.36 15.65
C SER A 114 -0.14 5.72 14.33
N GLY A 115 -0.07 6.52 13.26
CA GLY A 115 0.28 6.07 11.92
C GLY A 115 -0.92 5.65 11.05
N VAL A 116 -2.12 5.50 11.60
CA VAL A 116 -3.33 5.22 10.81
C VAL A 116 -3.59 6.35 9.84
N THR A 117 -3.98 6.00 8.62
CA THR A 117 -4.30 6.97 7.58
C THR A 117 -5.76 6.84 7.17
N PHE A 118 -6.51 7.91 7.30
CA PHE A 118 -7.88 8.03 6.80
C PHE A 118 -7.87 8.57 5.37
N ARG A 119 -8.66 7.95 4.50
CA ARG A 119 -8.81 8.37 3.12
C ARG A 119 -10.21 8.91 2.88
N TYR A 120 -10.26 10.14 2.36
CA TYR A 120 -11.48 10.80 1.91
C TYR A 120 -11.43 10.97 0.41
N THR A 121 -12.34 10.31 -0.29
CA THR A 121 -12.38 10.33 -1.76
C THR A 121 -12.87 11.68 -2.28
N ASN A 122 -12.29 12.14 -3.38
CA ASN A 122 -12.67 13.39 -4.05
C ASN A 122 -12.54 14.67 -3.19
N MET A 123 -11.67 14.64 -2.17
CA MET A 123 -11.39 15.81 -1.31
C MET A 123 -9.92 16.26 -1.40
N GLY A 124 -9.21 15.77 -2.41
CA GLY A 124 -7.83 16.18 -2.69
C GLY A 124 -7.75 17.33 -3.68
N ASP A 125 -6.64 17.39 -4.40
CA ASP A 125 -6.33 18.44 -5.37
C ASP A 125 -7.40 18.53 -6.47
N ASP A 126 -7.67 19.78 -6.91
CA ASP A 126 -8.60 20.13 -7.97
C ASP A 126 -7.98 21.10 -8.99
N THR A 127 -6.66 21.09 -9.11
CA THR A 127 -5.93 22.01 -10.00
C THR A 127 -6.33 21.84 -11.46
N ASP A 128 -6.52 20.62 -11.92
CA ASP A 128 -7.01 20.35 -13.26
C ASP A 128 -8.51 20.03 -13.25
N GLN A 129 -9.31 20.95 -13.77
CA GLN A 129 -10.78 20.82 -13.82
C GLN A 129 -11.28 19.73 -14.79
N ASN A 130 -10.43 19.29 -15.73
CA ASN A 130 -10.78 18.21 -16.67
C ASN A 130 -10.59 16.82 -16.07
N LEU A 131 -9.95 16.73 -14.91
CA LEU A 131 -9.69 15.49 -14.20
C LEU A 131 -10.52 15.39 -12.92
N PRO A 132 -10.92 14.18 -12.52
CA PRO A 132 -11.54 13.97 -11.22
C PRO A 132 -10.59 14.43 -10.12
N ARG A 133 -11.18 14.96 -9.03
CA ARG A 133 -10.40 15.39 -7.87
C ARG A 133 -9.59 14.22 -7.28
N GLY A 134 -8.43 14.54 -6.73
CA GLY A 134 -7.63 13.60 -5.96
C GLY A 134 -8.30 13.21 -4.64
N ASN A 135 -7.62 12.41 -3.84
CA ASN A 135 -8.09 12.02 -2.51
C ASN A 135 -7.37 12.84 -1.44
N LEU A 136 -8.01 12.99 -0.30
CA LEU A 136 -7.40 13.52 0.90
C LEU A 136 -6.98 12.37 1.81
N LEU A 137 -5.71 12.33 2.16
CA LEU A 137 -5.11 11.32 3.04
C LEU A 137 -4.67 12.00 4.34
N ILE A 138 -5.29 11.63 5.45
CA ILE A 138 -5.00 12.21 6.77
C ILE A 138 -4.31 11.16 7.62
N LYS A 139 -3.01 11.37 7.87
CA LYS A 139 -2.23 10.51 8.76
C LYS A 139 -2.35 11.01 10.20
N VAL A 140 -2.83 10.14 11.09
CA VAL A 140 -2.95 10.44 12.51
C VAL A 140 -1.64 10.12 13.24
N ASN A 141 -1.16 11.06 14.02
CA ASN A 141 -0.05 10.88 14.96
C ASN A 141 -0.57 11.10 16.37
N VAL A 142 -0.48 10.09 17.22
CA VAL A 142 -0.88 10.19 18.62
C VAL A 142 0.37 10.48 19.45
N LEU A 143 0.34 11.59 20.19
CA LEU A 143 1.40 11.98 21.10
C LEU A 143 1.06 11.58 22.53
N ASP A 144 2.07 11.12 23.23
CA ASP A 144 2.02 10.94 24.67
C ASP A 144 1.76 12.29 25.36
N SER A 145 0.88 12.31 26.31
CA SER A 145 0.48 13.54 26.99
C SER A 145 0.11 13.26 28.44
N ASP A 146 0.25 14.28 29.28
CA ASP A 146 -0.16 14.29 30.69
C ASP A 146 0.46 13.16 31.55
N GLY A 147 1.70 12.78 31.24
CA GLY A 147 2.41 11.71 31.95
C GLY A 147 1.94 10.29 31.60
N PHE A 148 1.11 10.16 30.56
CA PHE A 148 0.71 8.87 30.04
C PHE A 148 1.48 8.54 28.77
N THR A 149 2.00 7.32 28.71
CA THR A 149 2.63 6.72 27.54
C THR A 149 1.76 5.59 27.05
N ARG A 150 1.43 5.57 25.77
CA ARG A 150 0.63 4.50 25.19
C ARG A 150 1.52 3.42 24.56
N LYS A 151 1.31 2.18 24.95
CA LYS A 151 1.90 1.00 24.30
C LYS A 151 0.76 0.11 23.80
N GLN A 152 0.53 0.13 22.50
CA GLN A 152 -0.60 -0.55 21.84
C GLN A 152 -1.96 -0.15 22.42
N ASN A 153 -2.58 -0.99 23.24
CA ASN A 153 -3.88 -0.75 23.86
C ASN A 153 -3.80 -0.34 25.32
N ASP A 154 -2.61 -0.40 25.92
CA ASP A 154 -2.39 -0.11 27.32
C ASP A 154 -1.83 1.30 27.53
N LEU A 155 -2.21 1.92 28.64
CA LEU A 155 -1.69 3.20 29.10
C LEU A 155 -0.79 2.99 30.30
N TYR A 156 0.38 3.55 30.23
CA TYR A 156 1.39 3.53 31.30
C TYR A 156 1.55 4.94 31.87
N THR A 157 1.64 5.03 33.17
CA THR A 157 1.94 6.27 33.89
C THR A 157 2.81 5.99 35.08
N ASP A 158 3.75 6.86 35.36
CA ASP A 158 4.58 6.82 36.54
C ASP A 158 4.04 7.83 37.54
N LYS A 159 3.66 7.33 38.76
CA LYS A 159 3.17 8.16 39.85
C LYS A 159 4.04 7.98 41.09
N THR A 160 4.66 9.04 41.52
CA THR A 160 5.38 9.07 42.79
C THR A 160 4.40 9.27 43.93
N ILE A 161 4.41 8.37 44.87
CA ILE A 161 3.56 8.42 46.10
C ILE A 161 4.47 8.44 47.33
N ASP A 162 4.04 9.16 48.35
CA ASP A 162 4.70 9.16 49.65
C ASP A 162 4.38 7.87 50.41
N ALA A 163 5.30 7.44 51.30
CA ALA A 163 5.14 6.23 52.12
C ALA A 163 3.86 6.25 52.97
N PHE A 164 3.48 7.41 53.49
CA PHE A 164 2.22 7.56 54.24
C PHE A 164 0.99 7.44 53.36
N GLN A 165 1.04 7.89 52.12
CA GLN A 165 -0.03 7.69 51.14
C GLN A 165 -0.18 6.21 50.79
N ALA A 166 0.93 5.49 50.64
CA ALA A 166 0.91 4.07 50.36
C ALA A 166 0.27 3.26 51.50
N MET A 167 0.52 3.66 52.78
CA MET A 167 -0.07 2.99 53.96
C MET A 167 -1.58 3.26 54.11
N ARG A 168 -2.07 4.44 53.67
CA ARG A 168 -3.49 4.79 53.78
C ARG A 168 -4.33 4.16 52.66
N GLY A 169 -3.72 3.69 51.63
CA GLY A 169 -4.38 3.37 50.38
C GLY A 169 -4.67 4.63 49.57
N CYS A 170 -4.44 4.55 48.26
CA CYS A 170 -4.75 5.63 47.30
C CYS A 170 -6.10 5.39 46.66
#